data_fb7183884a48c81a4821b6e5d78f4c4b
#
_entry.id   fb7183884a48c81a4821b6e5d78f4c4b
#
_cell.length_a   1.000
_cell.length_b   1.000
_cell.length_c   1.000
_cell.angle_alpha   90.00
_cell.angle_beta   90.00
_cell.angle_gamma   90.00
#
_symmetry.space_group_name_H-M   'P 1'
#
loop_
_entity.id
_entity.type
_entity.pdbx_description
1 polymer ?
#
loop_
_entity_poly.entity_id
_entity_poly.type
_entity_poly.pdbx_seq_one_letter_code
_entity_poly.pdbx_strand_id
1 'polypeptide(L)'
;VSKIDPRVLKEFATTERHHEVLDAVIEFGSANKASKKLKCGRRTIDVMLRRLEKYAATQGIAPHRDLTHQTAEGFEAKRISTAYKEDGSQALQWVIQERAKGLSRDQIVDAIEGFEWKPAPKIKAAKGHDSELLTLYTLTDFHLGMYSWAAETGDDWDMSIAEHEALSAITRMADGSPNSELAILNLQGDFLHWDGLLPVTPISKHVLDADTRYGKLIEMALSVTMQCVEILLTKHKAVKLIVCEGNHDESGSAWLRKAAKVIYKNNPRLEVDDTEFPYYAHLHGEIMLGFHHGHKKKIGALPAVFSSDARYRSMWGQAKYCYIHTGHYHHQEQVTAENSGAIVER
;
A
#
# COMPACT_ATOMS: atom_id res chain seq x y z
N VAL A 1 18.79 -17.42 -20.14
CA VAL A 1 20.07 -16.98 -19.57
C VAL A 1 20.03 -15.47 -19.56
N SER A 2 20.37 -14.86 -18.43
CA SER A 2 20.47 -13.39 -18.29
C SER A 2 21.49 -12.85 -19.31
N LYS A 3 21.14 -11.73 -19.94
CA LYS A 3 22.04 -11.00 -20.86
C LYS A 3 22.91 -9.98 -20.14
N ILE A 4 22.58 -9.67 -18.89
CA ILE A 4 23.32 -8.80 -17.98
C ILE A 4 23.93 -9.69 -16.91
N ASP A 5 25.16 -9.41 -16.49
CA ASP A 5 25.81 -10.13 -15.40
C ASP A 5 24.94 -10.01 -14.11
N PRO A 6 24.60 -11.13 -13.47
CA PRO A 6 23.83 -11.10 -12.22
C PRO A 6 24.43 -10.23 -11.12
N ARG A 7 25.76 -10.02 -11.13
CA ARG A 7 26.43 -9.11 -10.18
C ARG A 7 26.03 -7.65 -10.40
N VAL A 8 25.88 -7.23 -11.66
CA VAL A 8 25.40 -5.89 -12.03
C VAL A 8 23.93 -5.75 -11.66
N LEU A 9 23.14 -6.81 -11.81
CA LEU A 9 21.72 -6.79 -11.47
C LEU A 9 21.45 -6.63 -9.96
N LYS A 10 22.45 -6.88 -9.09
CA LYS A 10 22.31 -6.64 -7.65
C LYS A 10 22.03 -5.18 -7.27
N GLU A 11 22.57 -4.24 -8.04
CA GLU A 11 22.33 -2.81 -7.84
C GLU A 11 20.87 -2.41 -8.09
N PHE A 12 20.14 -3.26 -8.81
CA PHE A 12 18.73 -3.06 -9.16
C PHE A 12 17.78 -3.98 -8.38
N ALA A 13 18.31 -4.75 -7.44
CA ALA A 13 17.51 -5.62 -6.57
C ALA A 13 16.72 -4.75 -5.56
N THR A 14 15.40 -4.88 -5.58
CA THR A 14 14.49 -4.08 -4.74
C THR A 14 13.90 -4.89 -3.59
N THR A 15 14.08 -6.21 -3.58
CA THR A 15 13.55 -7.10 -2.54
C THR A 15 14.61 -8.08 -2.06
N GLU A 16 14.44 -8.59 -0.84
CA GLU A 16 15.32 -9.61 -0.27
C GLU A 16 15.35 -10.87 -1.14
N ARG A 17 14.19 -11.23 -1.71
CA ARG A 17 14.07 -12.35 -2.66
C ARG A 17 14.87 -12.15 -3.94
N HIS A 18 14.99 -10.90 -4.44
CA HIS A 18 15.88 -10.60 -5.56
C HIS A 18 17.33 -10.88 -5.20
N HIS A 19 17.79 -10.45 -4.03
CA HIS A 19 19.14 -10.70 -3.55
C HIS A 19 19.42 -12.20 -3.41
N GLU A 20 18.55 -12.95 -2.77
CA GLU A 20 18.66 -14.41 -2.62
C GLU A 20 18.79 -15.13 -3.97
N VAL A 21 17.93 -14.77 -4.93
CA VAL A 21 17.96 -15.38 -6.27
C VAL A 21 19.25 -15.02 -7.00
N LEU A 22 19.67 -13.76 -6.95
CA LEU A 22 20.91 -13.32 -7.60
C LEU A 22 22.12 -13.97 -6.95
N ASP A 23 22.18 -14.06 -5.62
CA ASP A 23 23.25 -14.74 -4.89
C ASP A 23 23.33 -16.22 -5.26
N ALA A 24 22.19 -16.90 -5.28
CA ALA A 24 22.14 -18.28 -5.71
C ALA A 24 22.58 -18.47 -7.19
N VAL A 25 22.18 -17.55 -8.08
CA VAL A 25 22.60 -17.63 -9.51
C VAL A 25 24.10 -17.37 -9.65
N ILE A 26 24.66 -16.43 -8.89
CA ILE A 26 26.10 -16.13 -8.87
C ILE A 26 26.88 -17.32 -8.31
N GLU A 27 26.45 -17.86 -7.17
CA GLU A 27 27.11 -18.99 -6.47
C GLU A 27 27.10 -20.27 -7.33
N PHE A 28 25.96 -20.62 -7.88
CA PHE A 28 25.78 -21.88 -8.60
C PHE A 28 25.97 -21.77 -10.12
N GLY A 29 26.16 -20.57 -10.64
CA GLY A 29 26.47 -20.30 -12.07
C GLY A 29 25.31 -20.55 -13.04
N SER A 30 24.13 -20.92 -12.57
CA SER A 30 22.95 -21.10 -13.44
C SER A 30 21.62 -21.07 -12.72
N ALA A 31 20.58 -20.54 -13.40
CA ALA A 31 19.21 -20.51 -12.91
C ALA A 31 18.66 -21.90 -12.54
N ASN A 32 19.08 -22.96 -13.24
CA ASN A 32 18.64 -24.32 -12.96
C ASN A 32 19.22 -24.85 -11.65
N LYS A 33 20.48 -24.58 -11.35
CA LYS A 33 21.09 -24.98 -10.08
C LYS A 33 20.55 -24.14 -8.91
N ALA A 34 20.41 -22.83 -9.12
CA ALA A 34 19.82 -21.92 -8.16
C ALA A 34 18.37 -22.32 -7.79
N SER A 35 17.57 -22.73 -8.78
CA SER A 35 16.18 -23.15 -8.53
C SER A 35 16.07 -24.37 -7.61
N LYS A 36 17.00 -25.32 -7.76
CA LYS A 36 17.07 -26.51 -6.90
C LYS A 36 17.43 -26.12 -5.46
N LYS A 37 18.40 -25.21 -5.28
CA LYS A 37 18.82 -24.71 -3.95
C LYS A 37 17.68 -23.98 -3.26
N LEU A 38 17.02 -23.08 -3.99
CA LEU A 38 15.92 -22.25 -3.47
C LEU A 38 14.56 -22.97 -3.42
N LYS A 39 14.52 -24.27 -3.79
CA LYS A 39 13.29 -25.08 -3.82
C LYS A 39 12.14 -24.42 -4.58
N CYS A 40 12.44 -23.73 -5.68
CA CYS A 40 11.45 -23.05 -6.52
C CYS A 40 11.56 -23.49 -7.98
N GLY A 41 10.57 -23.16 -8.81
CA GLY A 41 10.60 -23.49 -10.24
C GLY A 41 11.67 -22.67 -10.98
N ARG A 42 12.42 -23.31 -11.90
CA ARG A 42 13.38 -22.62 -12.78
C ARG A 42 12.72 -21.42 -13.49
N ARG A 43 11.47 -21.59 -13.95
CA ARG A 43 10.70 -20.54 -14.62
C ARG A 43 10.56 -19.28 -13.76
N THR A 44 10.40 -19.44 -12.47
CA THR A 44 10.30 -18.32 -11.50
C THR A 44 11.59 -17.50 -11.48
N ILE A 45 12.75 -18.18 -11.43
CA ILE A 45 14.05 -17.49 -11.48
C ILE A 45 14.26 -16.80 -12.83
N ASP A 46 13.96 -17.48 -13.95
CA ASP A 46 14.10 -16.89 -15.28
C ASP A 46 13.20 -15.65 -15.47
N VAL A 47 11.99 -15.66 -14.93
CA VAL A 47 11.08 -14.51 -14.96
C VAL A 47 11.64 -13.35 -14.14
N MET A 48 12.11 -13.61 -12.93
CA MET A 48 12.67 -12.60 -12.04
C MET A 48 13.92 -11.95 -12.65
N LEU A 49 14.86 -12.73 -13.19
CA LEU A 49 16.03 -12.20 -13.88
C LEU A 49 15.65 -11.30 -15.08
N ARG A 50 14.66 -11.69 -15.89
CA ARG A 50 14.20 -10.86 -17.02
C ARG A 50 13.56 -9.55 -16.55
N ARG A 51 12.84 -9.55 -15.43
CA ARG A 51 12.27 -8.34 -14.84
C ARG A 51 13.36 -7.39 -14.38
N LEU A 52 14.37 -7.89 -13.67
CA LEU A 52 15.51 -7.10 -13.24
C LEU A 52 16.32 -6.55 -14.44
N GLU A 53 16.53 -7.35 -15.48
CA GLU A 53 17.17 -6.88 -16.72
C GLU A 53 16.39 -5.75 -17.39
N LYS A 54 15.06 -5.89 -17.46
CA LYS A 54 14.20 -4.87 -18.03
C LYS A 54 14.25 -3.58 -17.20
N TYR A 55 14.22 -3.71 -15.88
CA TYR A 55 14.34 -2.57 -14.98
C TYR A 55 15.70 -1.90 -15.07
N ALA A 56 16.79 -2.66 -15.04
CA ALA A 56 18.14 -2.12 -15.25
C ALA A 56 18.26 -1.35 -16.58
N ALA A 57 17.65 -1.86 -17.65
CA ALA A 57 17.62 -1.18 -18.94
C ALA A 57 16.86 0.15 -18.91
N THR A 58 15.76 0.25 -18.18
CA THR A 58 15.05 1.55 -17.99
C THR A 58 15.88 2.54 -17.18
N GLN A 59 16.74 2.02 -16.30
CA GLN A 59 17.68 2.84 -15.53
C GLN A 59 18.99 3.15 -16.28
N GLY A 60 19.08 2.80 -17.55
CA GLY A 60 20.22 3.09 -18.39
C GLY A 60 21.33 2.04 -18.37
N ILE A 61 21.10 0.85 -17.81
CA ILE A 61 22.08 -0.21 -17.73
C ILE A 61 21.63 -1.44 -18.53
N ALA A 62 22.17 -1.56 -19.75
CA ALA A 62 22.03 -2.73 -20.61
C ALA A 62 23.29 -2.88 -21.50
N PRO A 63 24.41 -3.37 -20.97
CA PRO A 63 25.70 -3.38 -21.65
C PRO A 63 25.66 -4.09 -23.02
N HIS A 64 24.80 -5.10 -23.19
CA HIS A 64 24.59 -5.80 -24.46
C HIS A 64 23.88 -4.95 -25.54
N ARG A 65 23.49 -3.70 -25.19
CA ARG A 65 22.92 -2.66 -26.07
C ARG A 65 23.72 -1.36 -25.99
N ASP A 66 24.96 -1.44 -25.58
CA ASP A 66 25.86 -0.29 -25.35
C ASP A 66 25.35 0.76 -24.37
N LEU A 67 24.44 0.36 -23.46
CA LEU A 67 23.86 1.20 -22.45
C LEU A 67 24.60 0.96 -21.13
N THR A 68 25.44 1.90 -20.73
CA THR A 68 26.37 1.74 -19.60
C THR A 68 26.32 2.86 -18.59
N HIS A 69 25.44 3.86 -18.79
CA HIS A 69 25.29 5.01 -17.91
C HIS A 69 23.88 5.05 -17.33
N GLN A 70 23.79 5.23 -16.03
CA GLN A 70 22.50 5.38 -15.35
C GLN A 70 21.77 6.64 -15.81
N THR A 71 20.44 6.56 -15.86
CA THR A 71 19.57 7.71 -16.04
C THR A 71 19.65 8.61 -14.80
N ALA A 72 19.27 9.88 -14.95
CA ALA A 72 19.10 10.76 -13.80
C ALA A 72 18.04 10.18 -12.84
N GLU A 73 18.20 10.45 -11.55
CA GLU A 73 17.27 9.99 -10.53
C GLU A 73 15.83 10.48 -10.84
N GLY A 74 14.87 9.56 -10.78
CA GLY A 74 13.47 9.83 -11.14
C GLY A 74 13.18 9.87 -12.65
N PHE A 75 14.15 9.47 -13.50
CA PHE A 75 13.97 9.39 -14.95
C PHE A 75 14.21 7.98 -15.48
N GLU A 76 13.54 7.65 -16.58
CA GLU A 76 13.70 6.39 -17.31
C GLU A 76 14.14 6.64 -18.74
N ALA A 77 14.96 5.73 -19.28
CA ALA A 77 15.38 5.80 -20.67
C ALA A 77 14.21 5.46 -21.61
N LYS A 78 13.74 6.47 -22.34
CA LYS A 78 12.64 6.32 -23.31
C LYS A 78 13.11 5.85 -24.67
N ARG A 79 14.20 6.42 -25.15
CA ARG A 79 14.77 6.14 -26.47
C ARG A 79 16.28 6.28 -26.44
N ILE A 80 16.95 5.36 -27.12
CA ILE A 80 18.40 5.34 -27.28
C ILE A 80 18.70 5.36 -28.74
N SER A 81 19.69 6.16 -29.14
CA SER A 81 20.24 6.20 -30.48
C SER A 81 21.77 6.16 -30.39
N THR A 82 22.39 5.13 -30.96
CA THR A 82 23.83 4.95 -30.92
C THR A 82 24.38 5.04 -32.33
N ALA A 83 25.36 5.90 -32.55
CA ALA A 83 26.15 5.96 -33.79
C ALA A 83 27.45 5.20 -33.58
N TYR A 84 27.84 4.37 -34.56
CA TYR A 84 29.07 3.59 -34.54
C TYR A 84 30.04 4.12 -35.58
N LYS A 85 31.34 3.97 -35.30
CA LYS A 85 32.42 4.20 -36.26
C LYS A 85 32.54 3.00 -37.22
N GLU A 86 33.33 3.15 -38.25
CA GLU A 86 33.60 2.08 -39.22
C GLU A 86 34.22 0.82 -38.57
N ASP A 87 34.98 0.99 -37.48
CA ASP A 87 35.57 -0.10 -36.71
C ASP A 87 34.60 -0.82 -35.77
N GLY A 88 33.33 -0.39 -35.76
CA GLY A 88 32.26 -0.95 -34.90
C GLY A 88 32.29 -0.42 -33.48
N SER A 89 33.18 0.49 -33.12
CA SER A 89 33.16 1.15 -31.81
C SER A 89 32.08 2.24 -31.73
N GLN A 90 31.55 2.46 -30.55
CA GLN A 90 30.58 3.52 -30.30
C GLN A 90 31.21 4.89 -30.54
N ALA A 91 30.61 5.69 -31.41
CA ALA A 91 31.02 7.08 -31.66
C ALA A 91 30.31 8.07 -30.77
N LEU A 92 28.97 7.94 -30.68
CA LEU A 92 28.11 8.84 -29.93
C LEU A 92 26.82 8.13 -29.58
N GLN A 93 26.28 8.40 -28.38
CA GLN A 93 24.98 7.87 -27.95
C GLN A 93 24.13 8.99 -27.41
N TRP A 94 22.89 9.06 -27.86
CA TRP A 94 21.85 9.91 -27.28
C TRP A 94 20.87 9.06 -26.49
N VAL A 95 20.69 9.38 -25.24
CA VAL A 95 19.67 8.77 -24.37
C VAL A 95 18.63 9.83 -24.07
N ILE A 96 17.45 9.69 -24.65
CA ILE A 96 16.30 10.52 -24.31
C ILE A 96 15.68 9.91 -23.07
N GLN A 97 15.61 10.70 -22.00
CA GLN A 97 15.01 10.32 -20.73
C GLN A 97 13.66 10.97 -20.59
N GLU A 98 12.70 10.27 -20.00
CA GLU A 98 11.43 10.84 -19.55
C GLU A 98 11.26 10.60 -18.05
N ARG A 99 10.47 11.42 -17.38
CA ARG A 99 10.20 11.25 -15.96
C ARG A 99 9.52 9.89 -15.74
N ALA A 100 9.98 9.14 -14.74
CA ALA A 100 9.36 7.86 -14.39
C ALA A 100 7.88 8.05 -14.07
N LYS A 101 7.01 7.24 -14.68
CA LYS A 101 5.54 7.37 -14.62
C LYS A 101 4.90 6.66 -13.44
N GLY A 102 5.67 6.29 -12.42
CA GLY A 102 5.21 5.49 -11.30
C GLY A 102 5.62 4.02 -11.37
N LEU A 103 5.22 3.22 -10.40
CA LEU A 103 5.53 1.79 -10.36
C LEU A 103 4.92 1.05 -11.54
N SER A 104 5.71 0.21 -12.18
CA SER A 104 5.13 -0.77 -13.10
C SER A 104 4.36 -1.83 -12.29
N ARG A 105 3.35 -2.44 -12.93
CA ARG A 105 2.64 -3.60 -12.36
C ARG A 105 3.63 -4.67 -11.86
N ASP A 106 4.72 -4.89 -12.59
CA ASP A 106 5.73 -5.91 -12.26
C ASP A 106 6.47 -5.57 -10.96
N GLN A 107 6.76 -4.29 -10.69
CA GLN A 107 7.40 -3.85 -9.43
C GLN A 107 6.47 -3.99 -8.22
N ILE A 108 5.17 -3.74 -8.39
CA ILE A 108 4.17 -3.98 -7.34
C ILE A 108 4.06 -5.48 -7.04
N VAL A 109 3.99 -6.31 -8.10
CA VAL A 109 3.93 -7.77 -7.95
C VAL A 109 5.21 -8.29 -7.29
N ASP A 110 6.39 -7.79 -7.66
CA ASP A 110 7.65 -8.20 -7.05
C ASP A 110 7.74 -7.83 -5.57
N ALA A 111 7.25 -6.65 -5.18
CA ALA A 111 7.17 -6.24 -3.78
C ALA A 111 6.21 -7.14 -2.98
N ILE A 112 5.07 -7.50 -3.57
CA ILE A 112 4.09 -8.39 -2.92
C ILE A 112 4.60 -9.84 -2.87
N GLU A 113 5.24 -10.34 -3.95
CA GLU A 113 5.81 -11.70 -3.98
C GLU A 113 7.06 -11.85 -3.11
N GLY A 114 7.83 -10.77 -2.92
CA GLY A 114 8.99 -10.72 -2.04
C GLY A 114 8.64 -10.59 -0.55
N PHE A 115 7.39 -10.25 -0.26
CA PHE A 115 6.89 -10.15 1.10
C PHE A 115 6.76 -11.56 1.69
N GLU A 116 7.69 -11.95 2.55
CA GLU A 116 7.59 -13.17 3.34
C GLU A 116 6.55 -12.99 4.45
N TRP A 117 5.32 -13.27 4.09
CA TRP A 117 4.24 -13.37 5.07
C TRP A 117 4.54 -14.54 6.04
N LYS A 118 4.92 -14.21 7.25
CA LYS A 118 4.84 -15.18 8.34
C LYS A 118 3.35 -15.43 8.59
N PRO A 119 2.86 -16.67 8.38
CA PRO A 119 1.45 -16.95 8.64
C PRO A 119 1.11 -16.47 10.05
N ALA A 120 0.05 -15.70 10.16
CA ALA A 120 -0.44 -15.22 11.43
C ALA A 120 -0.51 -16.37 12.43
N PRO A 121 -0.01 -16.22 13.66
CA PRO A 121 -0.25 -17.20 14.69
C PRO A 121 -1.76 -17.46 14.76
N LYS A 122 -2.18 -18.71 14.90
CA LYS A 122 -3.60 -19.06 15.01
C LYS A 122 -4.19 -18.33 16.24
N ILE A 123 -4.72 -17.16 15.99
CA ILE A 123 -5.26 -16.30 17.04
C ILE A 123 -6.60 -16.87 17.47
N LYS A 124 -6.68 -17.30 18.71
CA LYS A 124 -7.96 -17.70 19.31
C LYS A 124 -8.71 -16.44 19.68
N ALA A 125 -9.89 -16.26 19.10
CA ALA A 125 -10.77 -15.20 19.53
C ALA A 125 -11.06 -15.32 21.03
N ALA A 126 -11.17 -14.19 21.71
CA ALA A 126 -11.65 -14.13 23.07
C ALA A 126 -13.05 -14.79 23.16
N LYS A 127 -13.40 -15.31 24.30
CA LYS A 127 -14.74 -15.88 24.54
C LYS A 127 -15.70 -14.81 25.01
N GLY A 128 -17.00 -14.98 24.77
CA GLY A 128 -18.03 -14.08 25.28
C GLY A 128 -18.14 -12.78 24.48
N HIS A 129 -18.30 -12.90 23.15
CA HIS A 129 -18.56 -11.74 22.29
C HIS A 129 -20.02 -11.30 22.45
N ASP A 130 -20.23 -9.99 22.53
CA ASP A 130 -21.55 -9.41 22.45
C ASP A 130 -21.97 -9.32 20.99
N SER A 131 -23.07 -10.03 20.64
CA SER A 131 -23.59 -10.10 19.28
C SER A 131 -24.20 -8.79 18.76
N GLU A 132 -24.58 -7.90 19.66
CA GLU A 132 -25.17 -6.61 19.33
C GLU A 132 -24.12 -5.51 19.12
N LEU A 133 -22.85 -5.78 19.49
CA LEU A 133 -21.79 -4.78 19.42
C LEU A 133 -20.96 -4.89 18.14
N LEU A 134 -20.71 -3.73 17.56
CA LEU A 134 -19.66 -3.45 16.59
C LEU A 134 -18.68 -2.48 17.21
N THR A 135 -17.38 -2.73 17.08
CA THR A 135 -16.33 -1.79 17.49
C THR A 135 -15.62 -1.23 16.25
N LEU A 136 -15.56 0.10 16.15
CA LEU A 136 -14.88 0.80 15.06
C LEU A 136 -13.50 1.28 15.52
N TYR A 137 -12.48 0.93 14.78
CA TYR A 137 -11.09 1.40 14.93
C TYR A 137 -10.71 2.19 13.69
N THR A 138 -10.36 3.45 13.86
CA THR A 138 -10.00 4.32 12.74
C THR A 138 -8.57 4.83 12.88
N LEU A 139 -7.78 4.65 11.81
CA LEU A 139 -6.53 5.35 11.57
C LEU A 139 -6.76 6.29 10.38
N THR A 140 -6.64 7.59 10.61
CA THR A 140 -6.83 8.60 9.56
C THR A 140 -5.56 9.41 9.37
N ASP A 141 -5.29 9.82 8.13
CA ASP A 141 -4.19 10.73 7.79
C ASP A 141 -2.85 10.28 8.41
N PHE A 142 -2.57 8.99 8.30
CA PHE A 142 -1.47 8.35 9.00
C PHE A 142 -0.11 8.63 8.33
N HIS A 143 -0.11 8.87 7.03
CA HIS A 143 1.07 9.23 6.25
C HIS A 143 2.28 8.33 6.48
N LEU A 144 2.07 7.00 6.46
CA LEU A 144 3.15 6.02 6.55
C LEU A 144 4.21 6.31 5.49
N GLY A 145 5.47 6.42 5.89
CA GLY A 145 6.59 6.77 5.03
C GLY A 145 6.97 8.25 5.06
N MET A 146 6.22 9.12 5.72
CA MET A 146 6.63 10.49 5.97
C MET A 146 7.92 10.51 6.80
N TYR A 147 8.78 11.50 6.51
CA TYR A 147 9.93 11.83 7.34
C TYR A 147 9.76 13.20 7.98
N SER A 148 10.06 13.30 9.25
CA SER A 148 10.02 14.55 9.99
C SER A 148 11.17 14.56 11.00
N TRP A 149 11.83 15.70 11.15
CA TRP A 149 12.94 15.91 12.07
C TRP A 149 12.54 16.87 13.18
N ALA A 150 12.69 16.46 14.43
CA ALA A 150 12.26 17.23 15.60
C ALA A 150 12.78 18.66 15.66
N ALA A 151 13.99 18.92 15.13
CA ALA A 151 14.56 20.28 15.13
C ALA A 151 13.81 21.25 14.18
N GLU A 152 13.10 20.74 13.18
CA GLU A 152 12.31 21.54 12.22
C GLU A 152 10.83 21.56 12.56
N THR A 153 10.29 20.44 13.01
CA THR A 153 8.84 20.23 13.13
C THR A 153 8.34 20.10 14.57
N GLY A 154 9.26 19.91 15.52
CA GLY A 154 8.93 19.68 16.92
C GLY A 154 8.96 18.21 17.34
N ASP A 155 8.68 17.28 16.41
CA ASP A 155 8.70 15.84 16.67
C ASP A 155 9.36 15.08 15.51
N ASP A 156 10.04 13.98 15.85
CA ASP A 156 10.58 13.05 14.86
C ASP A 156 9.48 12.10 14.35
N TRP A 157 9.51 11.83 13.05
CA TRP A 157 8.64 10.82 12.43
C TRP A 157 9.39 10.08 11.34
N ASP A 158 9.37 8.76 11.41
CA ASP A 158 9.95 7.84 10.46
C ASP A 158 9.12 6.55 10.35
N MET A 159 9.53 5.62 9.52
CA MET A 159 8.84 4.35 9.31
C MET A 159 8.75 3.50 10.59
N SER A 160 9.78 3.53 11.44
CA SER A 160 9.83 2.72 12.66
C SER A 160 8.91 3.30 13.74
N ILE A 161 8.92 4.63 13.88
CA ILE A 161 8.01 5.34 14.78
C ILE A 161 6.57 5.12 14.33
N ALA A 162 6.30 5.27 13.04
CA ALA A 162 4.97 5.06 12.47
C ALA A 162 4.44 3.64 12.74
N GLU A 163 5.25 2.59 12.50
CA GLU A 163 4.87 1.21 12.82
C GLU A 163 4.52 1.06 14.31
N HIS A 164 5.41 1.54 15.18
CA HIS A 164 5.22 1.47 16.63
C HIS A 164 3.93 2.17 17.07
N GLU A 165 3.68 3.39 16.59
CA GLU A 165 2.52 4.18 16.96
C GLU A 165 1.20 3.55 16.46
N ALA A 166 1.16 3.04 15.22
CA ALA A 166 -0.02 2.34 14.72
C ALA A 166 -0.37 1.13 15.57
N LEU A 167 0.62 0.26 15.82
CA LEU A 167 0.40 -0.98 16.58
C LEU A 167 0.05 -0.70 18.04
N SER A 168 0.72 0.28 18.66
CA SER A 168 0.45 0.70 20.04
C SER A 168 -0.94 1.32 20.17
N ALA A 169 -1.36 2.15 19.23
CA ALA A 169 -2.69 2.76 19.23
C ALA A 169 -3.79 1.69 19.09
N ILE A 170 -3.67 0.81 18.09
CA ILE A 170 -4.65 -0.28 17.89
C ILE A 170 -4.68 -1.21 19.11
N THR A 171 -3.54 -1.56 19.69
CA THR A 171 -3.48 -2.40 20.89
C THR A 171 -4.21 -1.74 22.06
N ARG A 172 -3.89 -0.48 22.36
CA ARG A 172 -4.54 0.26 23.46
C ARG A 172 -6.04 0.41 23.28
N MET A 173 -6.49 0.71 22.05
CA MET A 173 -7.91 0.80 21.73
C MET A 173 -8.60 -0.56 21.86
N ALA A 174 -7.96 -1.63 21.41
CA ALA A 174 -8.48 -2.98 21.55
C ALA A 174 -8.59 -3.40 23.03
N ASP A 175 -7.56 -3.14 23.84
CA ASP A 175 -7.58 -3.46 25.27
C ASP A 175 -8.70 -2.73 26.02
N GLY A 176 -8.96 -1.49 25.67
CA GLY A 176 -10.03 -0.66 26.27
C GLY A 176 -11.44 -0.95 25.75
N SER A 177 -11.60 -1.71 24.68
CA SER A 177 -12.91 -1.99 24.07
C SER A 177 -13.56 -3.28 24.61
N PRO A 178 -14.90 -3.44 24.54
CA PRO A 178 -15.56 -4.72 24.79
C PRO A 178 -15.27 -5.74 23.70
N ASN A 179 -15.48 -7.03 23.98
CA ASN A 179 -15.42 -8.09 22.98
C ASN A 179 -16.68 -8.02 22.09
N SER A 180 -16.56 -7.58 20.87
CA SER A 180 -17.69 -7.47 19.94
C SER A 180 -17.74 -8.62 18.92
N GLU A 181 -18.92 -8.84 18.34
CA GLU A 181 -19.14 -9.78 17.26
C GLU A 181 -18.30 -9.37 16.01
N LEU A 182 -18.28 -8.05 15.72
CA LEU A 182 -17.57 -7.49 14.59
C LEU A 182 -16.71 -6.30 15.02
N ALA A 183 -15.49 -6.23 14.53
CA ALA A 183 -14.68 -5.03 14.52
C ALA A 183 -14.54 -4.50 13.09
N ILE A 184 -14.57 -3.20 12.90
CA ILE A 184 -14.16 -2.56 11.66
C ILE A 184 -12.80 -1.91 11.89
N LEU A 185 -11.78 -2.32 11.14
CA LEU A 185 -10.54 -1.57 10.98
C LEU A 185 -10.68 -0.66 9.77
N ASN A 186 -10.75 0.62 10.00
CA ASN A 186 -10.90 1.63 8.98
C ASN A 186 -9.59 2.43 8.82
N LEU A 187 -8.90 2.22 7.70
CA LEU A 187 -7.82 3.08 7.24
C LEU A 187 -8.48 4.19 6.41
N GLN A 188 -8.63 5.38 7.02
CA GLN A 188 -9.55 6.43 6.57
C GLN A 188 -8.99 7.30 5.41
N GLY A 189 -8.03 6.80 4.66
CA GLY A 189 -7.33 7.51 3.58
C GLY A 189 -6.05 8.21 4.05
N ASP A 190 -5.20 8.55 3.09
CA ASP A 190 -3.85 9.06 3.31
C ASP A 190 -3.08 8.17 4.32
N PHE A 191 -3.31 6.86 4.21
CA PHE A 191 -2.56 5.87 4.99
C PHE A 191 -1.09 5.86 4.55
N LEU A 192 -0.83 5.99 3.23
CA LEU A 192 0.50 6.17 2.67
C LEU A 192 0.78 7.65 2.42
N HIS A 193 2.02 8.06 2.65
CA HIS A 193 2.43 9.46 2.45
C HIS A 193 2.53 9.85 0.97
N TRP A 194 2.84 8.89 0.07
CA TRP A 194 2.87 9.10 -1.39
C TRP A 194 2.51 7.83 -2.16
N ASP A 195 2.25 7.98 -3.45
CA ASP A 195 1.64 6.95 -4.30
C ASP A 195 2.45 6.65 -5.57
N GLY A 196 3.73 6.39 -5.44
CA GLY A 196 4.58 6.06 -6.58
C GLY A 196 6.08 6.09 -6.29
N LEU A 197 6.91 5.96 -7.32
CA LEU A 197 8.36 5.92 -7.17
C LEU A 197 8.95 7.25 -6.67
N LEU A 198 8.29 8.36 -6.98
CA LEU A 198 8.70 9.69 -6.52
C LEU A 198 7.83 10.12 -5.35
N PRO A 199 8.42 10.62 -4.26
CA PRO A 199 7.69 11.15 -3.13
C PRO A 199 7.10 12.53 -3.48
N VAL A 200 5.98 12.48 -4.20
CA VAL A 200 5.21 13.66 -4.59
C VAL A 200 3.73 13.39 -4.47
N THR A 201 2.94 14.40 -4.14
CA THR A 201 1.49 14.27 -4.14
C THR A 201 0.98 13.91 -5.55
N PRO A 202 0.05 12.94 -5.69
CA PRO A 202 -0.38 12.43 -7.01
C PRO A 202 -0.90 13.51 -7.96
N ILE A 203 -1.70 14.44 -7.48
CA ILE A 203 -2.34 15.49 -8.30
C ILE A 203 -1.48 16.74 -8.38
N SER A 204 -1.15 17.34 -7.23
CA SER A 204 -0.49 18.65 -7.16
C SER A 204 1.01 18.62 -7.39
N LYS A 205 1.63 17.41 -7.35
CA LYS A 205 3.07 17.21 -7.55
C LYS A 205 3.96 17.98 -6.57
N HIS A 206 3.46 18.27 -5.39
CA HIS A 206 4.29 18.77 -4.29
C HIS A 206 5.30 17.72 -3.89
N VAL A 207 6.55 18.12 -3.72
CA VAL A 207 7.60 17.25 -3.20
C VAL A 207 7.33 16.99 -1.71
N LEU A 208 7.50 15.76 -1.31
CA LEU A 208 7.25 15.29 0.05
C LEU A 208 8.55 14.75 0.65
N ASP A 209 8.74 14.97 1.94
CA ASP A 209 9.83 14.37 2.68
C ASP A 209 9.49 12.91 3.00
N ALA A 210 10.30 12.02 2.47
CA ALA A 210 10.10 10.58 2.53
C ALA A 210 11.25 9.87 3.20
N ASP A 211 10.94 9.02 4.18
CA ASP A 211 11.93 8.24 4.94
C ASP A 211 12.52 7.08 4.12
N THR A 212 11.82 6.60 3.10
CA THR A 212 12.18 5.33 2.47
C THR A 212 11.87 5.29 0.96
N ARG A 213 12.21 4.17 0.33
CA ARG A 213 11.83 3.87 -1.06
C ARG A 213 10.46 3.20 -1.11
N TYR A 214 9.73 3.41 -2.21
CA TYR A 214 8.34 2.95 -2.34
C TYR A 214 8.16 1.44 -2.17
N GLY A 215 9.11 0.61 -2.61
CA GLY A 215 9.05 -0.85 -2.38
C GLY A 215 9.02 -1.20 -0.89
N LYS A 216 9.88 -0.54 -0.08
CA LYS A 216 9.90 -0.73 1.38
C LYS A 216 8.63 -0.17 2.03
N LEU A 217 8.08 0.93 1.50
CA LEU A 217 6.79 1.46 1.95
C LEU A 217 5.66 0.44 1.75
N ILE A 218 5.62 -0.25 0.59
CA ILE A 218 4.65 -1.32 0.32
C ILE A 218 4.76 -2.44 1.35
N GLU A 219 5.97 -2.93 1.60
CA GLU A 219 6.20 -4.01 2.59
C GLU A 219 5.73 -3.59 3.99
N MET A 220 6.06 -2.38 4.42
CA MET A 220 5.65 -1.86 5.71
C MET A 220 4.12 -1.64 5.79
N ALA A 221 3.50 -1.12 4.73
CA ALA A 221 2.06 -0.93 4.68
C ALA A 221 1.30 -2.26 4.83
N LEU A 222 1.78 -3.30 4.16
CA LEU A 222 1.24 -4.65 4.32
C LEU A 222 1.47 -5.15 5.75
N SER A 223 2.70 -5.04 6.27
CA SER A 223 3.06 -5.49 7.62
C SER A 223 2.19 -4.84 8.69
N VAL A 224 2.12 -3.52 8.71
CA VAL A 224 1.34 -2.75 9.71
C VAL A 224 -0.15 -3.10 9.61
N THR A 225 -0.72 -3.09 8.39
CA THR A 225 -2.14 -3.40 8.21
C THR A 225 -2.47 -4.81 8.71
N MET A 226 -1.63 -5.80 8.37
CA MET A 226 -1.85 -7.18 8.75
C MET A 226 -1.70 -7.36 10.27
N GLN A 227 -0.70 -6.76 10.90
CA GLN A 227 -0.52 -6.80 12.35
C GLN A 227 -1.71 -6.16 13.09
N CYS A 228 -2.22 -5.02 12.60
CA CYS A 228 -3.43 -4.40 13.16
C CYS A 228 -4.63 -5.34 13.07
N VAL A 229 -4.86 -5.97 11.91
CA VAL A 229 -5.94 -6.98 11.74
C VAL A 229 -5.78 -8.13 12.72
N GLU A 230 -4.56 -8.63 12.90
CA GLU A 230 -4.28 -9.75 13.80
C GLU A 230 -4.53 -9.39 15.26
N ILE A 231 -4.12 -8.21 15.71
CA ILE A 231 -4.43 -7.69 17.05
C ILE A 231 -5.96 -7.71 17.27
N LEU A 232 -6.73 -7.19 16.31
CA LEU A 232 -8.18 -7.15 16.43
C LEU A 232 -8.83 -8.53 16.40
N LEU A 233 -8.29 -9.48 15.64
CA LEU A 233 -8.74 -10.87 15.61
C LEU A 233 -8.48 -11.63 16.94
N THR A 234 -7.60 -11.13 17.82
CA THR A 234 -7.46 -11.68 19.17
C THR A 234 -8.63 -11.32 20.07
N LYS A 235 -9.24 -10.17 19.81
CA LYS A 235 -10.27 -9.54 20.65
C LYS A 235 -11.69 -9.80 20.15
N HIS A 236 -11.91 -9.69 18.85
CA HIS A 236 -13.23 -9.73 18.24
C HIS A 236 -13.46 -11.04 17.47
N LYS A 237 -14.71 -11.43 17.29
CA LYS A 237 -15.04 -12.67 16.58
C LYS A 237 -14.70 -12.58 15.09
N ALA A 238 -14.97 -11.44 14.48
CA ALA A 238 -14.62 -11.15 13.09
C ALA A 238 -14.12 -9.71 12.95
N VAL A 239 -13.39 -9.46 11.85
CA VAL A 239 -12.88 -8.13 11.48
C VAL A 239 -13.31 -7.82 10.04
N LYS A 240 -13.77 -6.61 9.80
CA LYS A 240 -13.92 -6.03 8.47
C LYS A 240 -12.85 -4.97 8.28
N LEU A 241 -12.04 -5.11 7.23
CA LEU A 241 -11.03 -4.14 6.82
C LEU A 241 -11.62 -3.22 5.74
N ILE A 242 -11.62 -1.92 6.01
CA ILE A 242 -11.94 -0.86 5.05
C ILE A 242 -10.66 -0.06 4.84
N VAL A 243 -10.24 0.11 3.58
CA VAL A 243 -9.12 0.96 3.20
C VAL A 243 -9.66 2.03 2.27
N CYS A 244 -9.96 3.19 2.82
CA CYS A 244 -10.40 4.34 2.04
C CYS A 244 -9.24 4.88 1.19
N GLU A 245 -9.54 5.34 -0.01
CA GLU A 245 -8.55 6.09 -0.78
C GLU A 245 -8.43 7.52 -0.25
N GLY A 246 -7.20 8.02 -0.15
CA GLY A 246 -6.89 9.42 0.11
C GLY A 246 -6.35 10.12 -1.13
N ASN A 247 -6.01 11.39 -1.03
CA ASN A 247 -5.38 12.14 -2.12
C ASN A 247 -3.87 11.90 -2.24
N HIS A 248 -3.26 11.28 -1.22
CA HIS A 248 -1.86 10.86 -1.23
C HIS A 248 -1.68 9.43 -1.75
N ASP A 249 -2.71 8.57 -1.68
CA ASP A 249 -2.58 7.12 -1.84
C ASP A 249 -3.71 6.45 -2.65
N GLU A 250 -4.25 7.10 -3.68
CA GLU A 250 -5.32 6.52 -4.52
C GLU A 250 -4.98 5.12 -5.06
N SER A 251 -3.79 4.96 -5.67
CA SER A 251 -3.33 3.63 -6.14
C SER A 251 -2.87 2.75 -4.97
N GLY A 252 -2.27 3.34 -3.96
CA GLY A 252 -1.81 2.67 -2.74
C GLY A 252 -2.93 1.94 -2.03
N SER A 253 -4.03 2.62 -1.77
CA SER A 253 -5.21 2.03 -1.16
C SER A 253 -5.82 0.91 -2.01
N ALA A 254 -5.82 1.05 -3.35
CA ALA A 254 -6.35 0.04 -4.25
C ALA A 254 -5.54 -1.27 -4.20
N TRP A 255 -4.21 -1.20 -4.30
CA TRP A 255 -3.40 -2.41 -4.24
C TRP A 255 -3.40 -3.02 -2.83
N LEU A 256 -3.46 -2.21 -1.76
CA LEU A 256 -3.51 -2.70 -0.38
C LEU A 256 -4.78 -3.53 -0.12
N ARG A 257 -5.95 -3.05 -0.59
CA ARG A 257 -7.20 -3.83 -0.55
C ARG A 257 -7.06 -5.18 -1.26
N LYS A 258 -6.54 -5.18 -2.49
CA LYS A 258 -6.39 -6.41 -3.28
C LYS A 258 -5.38 -7.37 -2.65
N ALA A 259 -4.26 -6.86 -2.12
CA ALA A 259 -3.26 -7.67 -1.42
C ALA A 259 -3.84 -8.30 -0.15
N ALA A 260 -4.52 -7.52 0.70
CA ALA A 260 -5.18 -8.02 1.90
C ALA A 260 -6.20 -9.13 1.57
N LYS A 261 -7.02 -8.93 0.54
CA LYS A 261 -7.99 -9.93 0.10
C LYS A 261 -7.34 -11.25 -0.35
N VAL A 262 -6.20 -11.17 -1.04
CA VAL A 262 -5.44 -12.36 -1.48
C VAL A 262 -4.78 -13.06 -0.30
N ILE A 263 -4.14 -12.30 0.60
CA ILE A 263 -3.45 -12.85 1.77
C ILE A 263 -4.44 -13.60 2.68
N TYR A 264 -5.60 -13.00 2.95
CA TYR A 264 -6.60 -13.56 3.85
C TYR A 264 -7.72 -14.35 3.17
N LYS A 265 -7.57 -14.72 1.91
CA LYS A 265 -8.62 -15.43 1.13
C LYS A 265 -9.21 -16.68 1.82
N ASN A 266 -8.45 -17.30 2.71
CA ASN A 266 -8.85 -18.51 3.43
C ASN A 266 -9.20 -18.24 4.91
N ASN A 267 -9.25 -16.99 5.35
CA ASN A 267 -9.61 -16.63 6.71
C ASN A 267 -11.08 -16.18 6.78
N PRO A 268 -12.01 -17.01 7.25
CA PRO A 268 -13.43 -16.67 7.29
C PRO A 268 -13.77 -15.58 8.33
N ARG A 269 -12.81 -15.18 9.15
CA ARG A 269 -12.98 -14.16 10.18
C ARG A 269 -12.58 -12.77 9.70
N LEU A 270 -12.02 -12.63 8.50
CA LEU A 270 -11.69 -11.33 7.91
C LEU A 270 -12.48 -11.13 6.62
N GLU A 271 -13.25 -10.06 6.57
CA GLU A 271 -13.83 -9.48 5.38
C GLU A 271 -13.00 -8.28 4.94
N VAL A 272 -12.60 -8.20 3.68
CA VAL A 272 -11.96 -7.01 3.10
C VAL A 272 -12.97 -6.34 2.17
N ASP A 273 -13.30 -5.08 2.46
CA ASP A 273 -14.14 -4.28 1.56
C ASP A 273 -13.32 -3.90 0.33
N ASP A 274 -13.63 -4.49 -0.82
CA ASP A 274 -12.91 -4.29 -2.07
C ASP A 274 -13.64 -3.38 -3.07
N THR A 275 -14.53 -2.55 -2.55
CA THR A 275 -15.25 -1.52 -3.32
C THR A 275 -14.27 -0.60 -4.05
N GLU A 276 -14.46 -0.43 -5.37
CA GLU A 276 -13.63 0.44 -6.21
C GLU A 276 -14.11 1.91 -6.23
N PHE A 277 -15.08 2.23 -5.43
CA PHE A 277 -15.67 3.56 -5.34
C PHE A 277 -15.19 4.25 -4.05
N PRO A 278 -14.93 5.57 -4.04
CA PRO A 278 -14.26 6.24 -2.92
C PRO A 278 -15.12 6.42 -1.66
N TYR A 279 -16.31 5.87 -1.65
CA TYR A 279 -17.23 5.90 -0.51
C TYR A 279 -17.50 4.47 -0.05
N TYR A 280 -17.46 4.26 1.26
CA TYR A 280 -17.67 2.95 1.87
C TYR A 280 -18.80 3.04 2.88
N ALA A 281 -19.53 1.97 3.08
CA ALA A 281 -20.62 1.94 4.04
C ALA A 281 -20.77 0.57 4.71
N HIS A 282 -21.25 0.60 5.94
CA HIS A 282 -21.62 -0.60 6.68
C HIS A 282 -22.89 -0.33 7.49
N LEU A 283 -23.85 -1.26 7.39
CA LEU A 283 -25.07 -1.22 8.20
C LEU A 283 -24.95 -2.23 9.33
N HIS A 284 -25.06 -1.76 10.56
CA HIS A 284 -25.10 -2.59 11.77
C HIS A 284 -26.39 -2.32 12.54
N GLY A 285 -27.31 -3.27 12.53
CA GLY A 285 -28.64 -3.06 13.08
C GLY A 285 -29.35 -1.85 12.45
N GLU A 286 -29.68 -0.85 13.24
CA GLU A 286 -30.28 0.41 12.80
C GLU A 286 -29.27 1.53 12.56
N ILE A 287 -27.95 1.24 12.60
CA ILE A 287 -26.89 2.23 12.47
C ILE A 287 -26.17 2.04 11.12
N MET A 288 -26.12 3.09 10.31
CA MET A 288 -25.29 3.15 9.14
C MET A 288 -24.01 3.93 9.42
N LEU A 289 -22.88 3.30 9.15
CA LEU A 289 -21.56 3.92 9.16
C LEU A 289 -21.13 4.18 7.71
N GLY A 290 -20.82 5.43 7.39
CA GLY A 290 -20.26 5.85 6.11
C GLY A 290 -18.81 6.28 6.27
N PHE A 291 -17.97 6.03 5.24
CA PHE A 291 -16.55 6.37 5.27
C PHE A 291 -16.14 7.02 3.95
N HIS A 292 -15.42 8.12 4.05
CA HIS A 292 -14.84 8.83 2.91
C HIS A 292 -13.71 9.74 3.41
N HIS A 293 -12.55 9.72 2.80
CA HIS A 293 -11.41 10.51 3.29
C HIS A 293 -11.69 12.03 3.42
N GLY A 294 -12.49 12.60 2.54
CA GLY A 294 -12.86 14.03 2.62
C GLY A 294 -12.38 14.88 1.44
N HIS A 295 -11.42 14.39 0.65
CA HIS A 295 -10.78 15.13 -0.44
C HIS A 295 -11.67 15.36 -1.67
N LYS A 296 -12.66 14.50 -1.95
CA LYS A 296 -13.53 14.61 -3.15
C LYS A 296 -14.85 15.34 -2.90
N LYS A 297 -15.27 15.46 -1.65
CA LYS A 297 -16.55 16.11 -1.28
C LYS A 297 -16.42 16.88 0.03
N LYS A 298 -17.07 18.04 0.10
CA LYS A 298 -17.21 18.80 1.34
C LYS A 298 -18.02 17.98 2.36
N ILE A 299 -17.67 18.09 3.62
CA ILE A 299 -18.28 17.36 4.74
C ILE A 299 -19.82 17.45 4.74
N GLY A 300 -20.39 18.63 4.57
CA GLY A 300 -21.85 18.81 4.54
C GLY A 300 -22.58 18.26 3.32
N ALA A 301 -21.85 17.82 2.26
CA ALA A 301 -22.43 17.22 1.06
C ALA A 301 -22.41 15.68 1.07
N LEU A 302 -21.74 15.06 2.05
CA LEU A 302 -21.61 13.61 2.13
C LEU A 302 -22.94 12.90 2.39
N PRO A 303 -23.85 13.40 3.28
CA PRO A 303 -25.15 12.76 3.47
C PRO A 303 -25.95 12.58 2.17
N ALA A 304 -25.87 13.57 1.27
CA ALA A 304 -26.55 13.48 -0.03
C ALA A 304 -25.97 12.35 -0.92
N VAL A 305 -24.68 12.06 -0.82
CA VAL A 305 -24.06 10.94 -1.57
C VAL A 305 -24.65 9.62 -1.06
N PHE A 306 -24.60 9.37 0.24
CA PHE A 306 -25.04 8.10 0.82
C PHE A 306 -26.56 7.88 0.70
N SER A 307 -27.36 8.94 0.78
CA SER A 307 -28.82 8.85 0.66
C SER A 307 -29.32 8.67 -0.79
N SER A 308 -28.59 9.17 -1.79
CA SER A 308 -29.04 9.18 -3.19
C SER A 308 -28.42 8.09 -4.05
N ASP A 309 -27.20 7.65 -3.77
CA ASP A 309 -26.50 6.64 -4.57
C ASP A 309 -27.15 5.25 -4.42
N ALA A 310 -27.36 4.58 -5.56
CA ALA A 310 -28.03 3.28 -5.62
C ALA A 310 -27.37 2.19 -4.76
N ARG A 311 -26.06 2.31 -4.48
CA ARG A 311 -25.30 1.37 -3.66
C ARG A 311 -25.61 1.49 -2.17
N TYR A 312 -25.93 2.70 -1.68
CA TYR A 312 -26.03 3.01 -0.26
C TYR A 312 -27.43 3.37 0.19
N ARG A 313 -28.28 3.86 -0.72
CA ARG A 313 -29.64 4.34 -0.39
C ARG A 313 -30.50 3.31 0.32
N SER A 314 -30.30 2.02 0.08
CA SER A 314 -31.02 0.96 0.78
C SER A 314 -30.60 0.87 2.24
N MET A 315 -29.29 0.97 2.54
CA MET A 315 -28.77 1.00 3.92
C MET A 315 -29.22 2.29 4.61
N TRP A 316 -29.15 3.41 3.90
CA TRP A 316 -29.63 4.70 4.41
C TRP A 316 -31.10 4.65 4.82
N GLY A 317 -31.96 4.06 3.99
CA GLY A 317 -33.39 3.94 4.27
C GLY A 317 -33.75 2.96 5.38
N GLN A 318 -32.86 2.02 5.71
CA GLN A 318 -33.02 1.07 6.82
C GLN A 318 -32.46 1.63 8.14
N ALA A 319 -31.50 2.55 8.06
CA ALA A 319 -30.85 3.10 9.22
C ALA A 319 -31.73 4.13 9.91
N LYS A 320 -31.76 4.07 11.24
CA LYS A 320 -32.33 5.10 12.11
C LYS A 320 -31.29 6.18 12.44
N TYR A 321 -30.02 5.78 12.49
CA TYR A 321 -28.90 6.65 12.80
C TYR A 321 -27.83 6.50 11.72
N CYS A 322 -27.32 7.62 11.21
CA CYS A 322 -26.28 7.65 10.20
C CYS A 322 -25.08 8.46 10.71
N TYR A 323 -23.91 7.84 10.71
CA TYR A 323 -22.64 8.47 11.06
C TYR A 323 -21.71 8.36 9.87
N ILE A 324 -21.09 9.48 9.49
CA ILE A 324 -20.14 9.53 8.37
C ILE A 324 -18.81 10.04 8.89
N HIS A 325 -17.77 9.24 8.71
CA HIS A 325 -16.43 9.53 9.17
C HIS A 325 -15.58 10.05 8.01
N THR A 326 -14.78 11.10 8.27
CA THR A 326 -13.88 11.71 7.28
C THR A 326 -12.50 12.00 7.89
N GLY A 327 -11.53 12.38 7.04
CA GLY A 327 -10.18 12.85 7.40
C GLY A 327 -9.79 14.07 6.58
N HIS A 328 -8.54 14.12 6.06
CA HIS A 328 -7.97 15.04 5.07
C HIS A 328 -7.52 16.40 5.61
N TYR A 329 -8.28 17.07 6.45
CA TYR A 329 -7.96 18.45 6.84
C TYR A 329 -7.18 18.57 8.16
N HIS A 330 -6.80 17.45 8.78
CA HIS A 330 -5.99 17.36 10.00
C HIS A 330 -6.50 18.23 11.16
N HIS A 331 -7.82 18.41 11.25
CA HIS A 331 -8.47 19.09 12.39
C HIS A 331 -9.82 18.45 12.69
N GLN A 332 -10.29 18.60 13.91
CA GLN A 332 -11.58 18.10 14.32
C GLN A 332 -12.71 19.02 13.86
N GLU A 333 -13.71 18.45 13.22
CA GLU A 333 -14.92 19.12 12.82
C GLU A 333 -16.09 18.14 12.93
N GLN A 334 -17.18 18.57 13.51
CA GLN A 334 -18.43 17.81 13.51
C GLN A 334 -19.54 18.67 12.92
N VAL A 335 -20.21 18.15 11.90
CA VAL A 335 -21.39 18.78 11.31
C VAL A 335 -22.58 17.88 11.57
N THR A 336 -23.48 18.35 12.40
CA THR A 336 -24.81 17.74 12.55
C THR A 336 -25.71 18.36 11.49
N ALA A 337 -26.00 17.60 10.45
CA ALA A 337 -26.90 18.07 9.42
C ALA A 337 -28.34 17.71 9.80
N GLU A 338 -28.99 18.56 10.58
CA GLU A 338 -30.39 18.37 10.98
C GLU A 338 -31.31 18.07 9.77
N ASN A 339 -31.03 18.68 8.63
CA ASN A 339 -31.80 18.50 7.39
C ASN A 339 -31.47 17.20 6.63
N SER A 340 -30.40 16.51 6.96
CA SER A 340 -29.98 15.29 6.24
C SER A 340 -30.10 14.02 7.08
N GLY A 341 -30.36 14.13 8.38
CA GLY A 341 -30.49 12.97 9.26
C GLY A 341 -29.17 12.23 9.53
N ALA A 342 -28.01 12.87 9.33
CA ALA A 342 -26.70 12.26 9.56
C ALA A 342 -25.79 13.17 10.40
N ILE A 343 -24.96 12.54 11.23
CA ILE A 343 -23.80 13.17 11.86
C ILE A 343 -22.59 12.89 10.98
N VAL A 344 -21.88 13.94 10.59
CA VAL A 344 -20.63 13.82 9.83
C VAL A 344 -19.52 14.38 10.68
N GLU A 345 -18.47 13.59 10.89
CA GLU A 345 -17.34 13.94 11.74
C GLU A 345 -16.00 13.75 11.00
N ARG A 346 -15.02 14.54 11.45
CA ARG A 346 -13.66 14.53 10.94
C ARG A 346 -12.69 14.46 12.09
#